data_c809bedf4cd6bb0bb5e615025e2b8b8c
#
_entry.id   c809bedf4cd6bb0bb5e615025e2b8b8c
#
_cell.length_a   1.000
_cell.length_b   1.000
_cell.length_c   1.000
_cell.angle_alpha   90.00
_cell.angle_beta   90.00
_cell.angle_gamma   90.00
#
_symmetry.space_group_name_H-M   'P 1'
#
loop_
_entity.id
_entity.type
_entity.pdbx_description
1 polymer ?
#
loop_
_entity_poly.entity_id
_entity_poly.type
_entity_poly.pdbx_seq_one_letter_code
_entity_poly.pdbx_strand_id
1 'polypeptide(L)'
;MYSTRNRTSSSYIGRALYLYFLGLSTRNVAKAMFCFRKVKRSHVAIWKWIQKYHPRKILSKRKRISEFIIDETLLKVGFEFIWLWVAIEPENRQILSLSISKERNMFVAERFISDVIKNHGKHPVSTDGGTWYPQACRFLKLKHHVHSSF
;
A
#
# COMPACT_ATOMS: atom_id res chain seq x y z
N MET A 1 -1.07 31.51 17.36
CA MET A 1 -0.11 31.31 16.24
C MET A 1 0.20 29.84 16.14
N TYR A 2 -0.39 29.20 15.17
CA TYR A 2 -0.18 27.78 14.96
C TYR A 2 1.07 27.63 14.12
N SER A 3 2.17 27.18 14.72
CA SER A 3 3.30 26.75 13.94
C SER A 3 2.80 25.65 12.98
N THR A 4 2.97 25.86 11.72
CA THR A 4 2.84 24.80 10.74
C THR A 4 3.93 23.78 11.04
N ARG A 5 3.67 22.93 12.03
CA ARG A 5 4.52 21.78 12.25
C ARG A 5 4.56 20.98 10.95
N ASN A 6 5.75 20.72 10.48
CA ASN A 6 5.99 19.87 9.33
C ASN A 6 5.19 18.60 9.47
N ARG A 7 4.00 18.59 8.84
CA ARG A 7 3.19 17.39 8.80
C ARG A 7 3.97 16.33 8.04
N THR A 8 4.11 15.19 8.64
CA THR A 8 4.70 14.04 7.98
C THR A 8 3.87 13.71 6.74
N SER A 9 4.53 13.51 5.60
CA SER A 9 3.84 13.20 4.35
C SER A 9 3.05 11.90 4.47
N SER A 10 1.93 11.83 3.78
CA SER A 10 1.09 10.63 3.76
C SER A 10 1.84 9.41 3.22
N SER A 11 2.77 9.60 2.28
CA SER A 11 3.58 8.51 1.76
C SER A 11 4.54 7.94 2.81
N TYR A 12 5.08 8.80 3.67
CA TYR A 12 5.91 8.36 4.78
C TYR A 12 5.10 7.53 5.78
N ILE A 13 3.94 8.05 6.18
CA ILE A 13 3.04 7.36 7.11
C ILE A 13 2.62 6.00 6.55
N GLY A 14 2.23 5.96 5.28
CA GLY A 14 1.84 4.72 4.60
C GLY A 14 2.95 3.67 4.63
N ARG A 15 4.18 4.06 4.35
CA ARG A 15 5.34 3.15 4.41
C ARG A 15 5.64 2.68 5.82
N ALA A 16 5.54 3.58 6.80
CA ALA A 16 5.74 3.21 8.20
C ALA A 16 4.71 2.21 8.69
N LEU A 17 3.43 2.44 8.39
CA LEU A 17 2.35 1.52 8.71
C LEU A 17 2.57 0.16 8.06
N TYR A 18 2.99 0.18 6.81
CA TYR A 18 3.30 -1.01 6.05
C TYR A 18 4.39 -1.85 6.70
N LEU A 19 5.52 -1.24 7.05
CA LEU A 19 6.61 -1.93 7.72
C LEU A 19 6.16 -2.54 9.06
N TYR A 20 5.30 -1.83 9.78
CA TYR A 20 4.72 -2.36 11.01
C TYR A 20 3.86 -3.61 10.75
N PHE A 21 2.99 -3.56 9.74
CA PHE A 21 2.15 -4.71 9.39
C PHE A 21 2.94 -5.89 8.82
N LEU A 22 4.17 -5.65 8.38
CA LEU A 22 5.12 -6.71 8.05
C LEU A 22 5.65 -7.47 9.27
N GLY A 23 5.39 -6.96 10.46
CA GLY A 23 5.88 -7.54 11.69
C GLY A 23 7.06 -6.82 12.33
N LEU A 24 7.49 -5.67 11.77
CA LEU A 24 8.52 -4.87 12.40
C LEU A 24 7.97 -4.20 13.66
N SER A 25 8.80 -4.11 14.70
CA SER A 25 8.46 -3.29 15.87
C SER A 25 8.41 -1.81 15.49
N THR A 26 7.69 -1.01 16.26
CA THR A 26 7.63 0.45 16.02
C THR A 26 9.01 1.10 16.04
N ARG A 27 9.92 0.61 16.88
CA ARG A 27 11.31 1.06 16.94
C ARG A 27 12.08 0.71 15.68
N ASN A 28 11.91 -0.50 15.16
CA ASN A 28 12.54 -0.93 13.92
C ASN A 28 11.96 -0.20 12.71
N VAL A 29 10.68 0.08 12.71
CA VAL A 29 10.05 0.93 11.69
C VAL A 29 10.70 2.32 11.70
N ALA A 30 10.85 2.93 12.86
CA ALA A 30 11.49 4.24 12.99
C ALA A 30 12.91 4.24 12.44
N LYS A 31 13.71 3.22 12.77
CA LYS A 31 15.08 3.04 12.26
C LYS A 31 15.11 2.86 10.74
N ALA A 32 14.24 2.00 10.20
CA ALA A 32 14.15 1.75 8.77
C ALA A 32 13.78 3.03 8.00
N MET A 33 12.79 3.75 8.48
CA MET A 33 12.34 4.99 7.83
C MET A 33 13.42 6.07 7.87
N PHE A 34 14.19 6.16 8.95
CA PHE A 34 15.31 7.08 9.02
C PHE A 34 16.40 6.73 7.99
N CYS A 35 16.70 5.45 7.84
CA CYS A 35 17.67 4.98 6.83
C CYS A 35 17.23 5.29 5.40
N PHE A 36 15.94 5.12 5.08
CA PHE A 36 15.43 5.27 3.72
C PHE A 36 15.13 6.70 3.31
N ARG A 37 14.60 7.49 4.24
CA ARG A 37 14.10 8.83 3.95
C ARG A 37 14.83 9.93 4.68
N LYS A 38 15.76 9.57 5.56
CA LYS A 38 16.49 10.50 6.44
C LYS A 38 15.56 11.41 7.25
N VAL A 39 14.33 10.96 7.48
CA VAL A 39 13.36 11.66 8.30
C VAL A 39 13.26 10.95 9.64
N LYS A 40 13.68 11.65 10.69
CA LYS A 40 13.64 11.10 12.04
C LYS A 40 12.24 11.27 12.63
N ARG A 41 11.62 10.16 12.97
CA ARG A 41 10.36 10.13 13.72
C ARG A 41 10.49 9.14 14.86
N SER A 42 9.86 9.46 16.00
CA SER A 42 9.89 8.58 17.16
C SER A 42 9.00 7.36 16.95
N HIS A 43 9.34 6.28 17.65
CA HIS A 43 8.48 5.08 17.67
C HIS A 43 7.09 5.38 18.25
N VAL A 44 6.98 6.39 19.12
CA VAL A 44 5.71 6.84 19.69
C VAL A 44 4.83 7.48 18.59
N ALA A 45 5.41 8.29 17.70
CA ALA A 45 4.68 8.86 16.57
C ALA A 45 4.15 7.76 15.66
N ILE A 46 4.94 6.75 15.36
CA ILE A 46 4.54 5.60 14.56
C ILE A 46 3.42 4.82 15.23
N TRP A 47 3.51 4.59 16.53
CA TRP A 47 2.45 3.94 17.29
C TRP A 47 1.13 4.72 17.21
N LYS A 48 1.18 6.04 17.32
CA LYS A 48 0.00 6.91 17.17
C LYS A 48 -0.61 6.78 15.78
N TRP A 49 0.20 6.72 14.73
CA TRP A 49 -0.31 6.50 13.37
C TRP A 49 -0.99 5.14 13.21
N ILE A 50 -0.43 4.10 13.81
CA ILE A 50 -1.03 2.77 13.79
C ILE A 50 -2.41 2.80 14.43
N GLN A 51 -2.56 3.47 15.58
CA GLN A 51 -3.85 3.61 16.24
C GLN A 51 -4.85 4.39 15.40
N LYS A 52 -4.40 5.46 14.74
CA LYS A 52 -5.25 6.32 13.92
C LYS A 52 -5.66 5.66 12.60
N TYR A 53 -4.76 4.95 11.95
CA TYR A 53 -4.95 4.40 10.60
C TYR A 53 -5.03 2.87 10.59
N HIS A 54 -5.45 2.26 11.68
CA HIS A 54 -5.57 0.81 11.76
C HIS A 54 -6.48 0.27 10.64
N PRO A 55 -6.08 -0.81 9.93
CA PRO A 55 -6.87 -1.33 8.80
C PRO A 55 -8.32 -1.62 9.12
N ARG A 56 -8.62 -2.09 10.33
CA ARG A 56 -9.99 -2.35 10.75
C ARG A 56 -10.87 -1.10 10.75
N LYS A 57 -10.30 0.07 11.08
CA LYS A 57 -11.02 1.35 11.02
C LYS A 57 -11.22 1.82 9.58
N ILE A 58 -10.27 1.52 8.71
CA ILE A 58 -10.34 1.84 7.28
C ILE A 58 -11.37 0.93 6.60
N LEU A 59 -11.40 -0.36 6.96
CA LEU A 59 -12.33 -1.35 6.40
C LEU A 59 -13.77 -1.19 6.90
N SER A 60 -14.01 -0.53 8.04
CA SER A 60 -15.34 -0.40 8.62
C SER A 60 -16.23 0.62 7.91
N LYS A 61 -15.68 1.54 7.16
CA LYS A 61 -16.45 2.50 6.35
C LYS A 61 -16.50 2.01 4.91
N ARG A 62 -17.58 1.29 4.56
CA ARG A 62 -17.85 0.90 3.17
C ARG A 62 -18.19 2.14 2.35
N LYS A 63 -17.18 2.79 1.82
CA LYS A 63 -17.37 3.81 0.80
C LYS A 63 -17.47 3.13 -0.56
N ARG A 64 -18.24 3.75 -1.45
CA ARG A 64 -18.38 3.28 -2.84
C ARG A 64 -16.99 3.23 -3.49
N ILE A 65 -16.68 2.11 -4.11
CA ILE A 65 -15.45 1.91 -4.84
C ILE A 65 -15.74 2.04 -6.33
N SER A 66 -15.09 2.98 -6.99
CA SER A 66 -15.20 3.17 -8.43
C SER A 66 -14.27 2.24 -9.20
N GLU A 67 -13.04 2.13 -8.73
CA GLU A 67 -12.01 1.27 -9.31
C GLU A 67 -10.92 0.99 -8.28
N PHE A 68 -10.06 0.02 -8.60
CA PHE A 68 -8.83 -0.22 -7.86
C PHE A 68 -7.66 0.37 -8.63
N ILE A 69 -6.90 1.25 -8.01
CA ILE A 69 -5.57 1.60 -8.51
C ILE A 69 -4.59 0.67 -7.81
N ILE A 70 -3.89 -0.13 -8.59
CA ILE A 70 -2.91 -1.10 -8.09
C ILE A 70 -1.53 -0.72 -8.59
N ASP A 71 -0.59 -0.67 -7.68
CA ASP A 71 0.80 -0.36 -7.97
C ASP A 71 1.70 -1.22 -7.08
N GLU A 72 2.94 -1.41 -7.51
CA GLU A 72 3.94 -2.08 -6.72
C GLU A 72 5.23 -1.27 -6.66
N THR A 73 5.93 -1.41 -5.57
CA THR A 73 7.17 -0.68 -5.31
C THR A 73 8.21 -1.63 -4.72
N LEU A 74 9.45 -1.49 -5.18
CA LEU A 74 10.57 -2.22 -4.60
C LEU A 74 11.04 -1.50 -3.33
N LEU A 75 11.11 -2.23 -2.24
CA LEU A 75 11.61 -1.76 -0.97
C LEU A 75 12.83 -2.57 -0.54
N LYS A 76 13.82 -1.89 -0.02
CA LYS A 76 14.95 -2.53 0.64
C LYS A 76 14.71 -2.52 2.14
N VAL A 77 14.69 -3.70 2.74
CA VAL A 77 14.52 -3.87 4.20
C VAL A 77 15.73 -4.65 4.70
N GLY A 78 16.63 -3.95 5.40
CA GLY A 78 17.92 -4.52 5.79
C GLY A 78 18.76 -4.84 4.55
N PHE A 79 19.11 -6.11 4.37
CA PHE A 79 19.85 -6.61 3.20
C PHE A 79 18.96 -7.24 2.13
N GLU A 80 17.66 -7.27 2.37
CA GLU A 80 16.70 -7.90 1.46
C GLU A 80 15.91 -6.89 0.66
N PHE A 81 15.53 -7.25 -0.57
CA PHE A 81 14.59 -6.52 -1.39
C PHE A 81 13.25 -7.24 -1.38
N ILE A 82 12.20 -6.47 -1.19
CA ILE A 82 10.82 -6.96 -1.21
C ILE A 82 9.96 -6.07 -2.09
N TRP A 83 8.88 -6.62 -2.62
CA TRP A 83 7.89 -5.88 -3.38
C TRP A 83 6.68 -5.58 -2.50
N LEU A 84 6.32 -4.31 -2.47
CA LEU A 84 5.11 -3.82 -1.83
C LEU A 84 4.02 -3.66 -2.89
N TRP A 85 2.90 -4.30 -2.66
CA TRP A 85 1.71 -4.18 -3.49
C TRP A 85 0.67 -3.36 -2.74
N VAL A 86 0.10 -2.38 -3.42
CA VAL A 86 -0.88 -1.45 -2.85
C VAL A 86 -2.10 -1.39 -3.75
N ALA A 87 -3.28 -1.47 -3.15
CA ALA A 87 -4.53 -1.19 -3.83
C ALA A 87 -5.19 0.04 -3.18
N ILE A 88 -5.51 1.03 -3.98
CA ILE A 88 -6.05 2.31 -3.54
C ILE A 88 -7.36 2.59 -4.27
N GLU A 89 -8.33 3.16 -3.54
CA GLU A 89 -9.52 3.75 -4.13
C GLU A 89 -9.22 5.22 -4.46
N PRO A 90 -9.34 5.65 -5.74
CA PRO A 90 -8.82 6.96 -6.17
C PRO A 90 -9.60 8.17 -5.66
N GLU A 91 -10.92 8.07 -5.52
CA GLU A 91 -11.74 9.21 -5.10
C GLU A 91 -11.53 9.56 -3.63
N ASN A 92 -11.45 8.55 -2.78
CA ASN A 92 -11.28 8.71 -1.34
C ASN A 92 -9.82 8.61 -0.90
N ARG A 93 -8.91 8.25 -1.80
CA ARG A 93 -7.50 7.96 -1.51
C ARG A 93 -7.33 6.93 -0.39
N GLN A 94 -8.30 6.06 -0.25
CA GLN A 94 -8.29 5.02 0.77
C GLN A 94 -7.42 3.86 0.33
N ILE A 95 -6.53 3.42 1.22
CA ILE A 95 -5.76 2.19 1.00
C ILE A 95 -6.68 1.02 1.30
N LEU A 96 -6.96 0.22 0.28
CA LEU A 96 -7.86 -0.92 0.38
C LEU A 96 -7.13 -2.19 0.80
N SER A 97 -5.91 -2.37 0.33
CA SER A 97 -5.11 -3.54 0.66
C SER A 97 -3.63 -3.28 0.49
N LEU A 98 -2.84 -3.98 1.26
CA LEU A 98 -1.39 -3.98 1.22
C LEU A 98 -0.90 -5.42 1.27
N SER A 99 0.11 -5.73 0.49
CA SER A 99 0.76 -7.05 0.55
C SER A 99 2.23 -6.92 0.21
N ILE A 100 3.00 -7.91 0.62
CA ILE A 100 4.40 -8.02 0.23
C ILE A 100 4.68 -9.34 -0.45
N SER A 101 5.69 -9.31 -1.29
CA SER A 101 6.23 -10.52 -1.86
C SER A 101 7.73 -10.37 -2.09
N LYS A 102 8.43 -11.48 -2.15
CA LYS A 102 9.83 -11.50 -2.58
C LYS A 102 9.95 -11.38 -4.10
N GLU A 103 8.97 -11.88 -4.82
CA GLU A 103 8.93 -11.90 -6.27
C GLU A 103 7.87 -10.95 -6.82
N ARG A 104 8.11 -10.47 -8.02
CA ARG A 104 7.14 -9.70 -8.79
C ARG A 104 6.87 -10.45 -10.09
N ASN A 105 5.73 -11.12 -10.13
CA ASN A 105 5.29 -11.88 -11.28
C ASN A 105 3.78 -11.93 -11.37
N MET A 106 3.27 -12.53 -12.42
CA MET A 106 1.84 -12.67 -12.69
C MET A 106 1.09 -13.41 -11.57
N PHE A 107 1.67 -14.45 -11.00
CA PHE A 107 1.02 -15.22 -9.94
C PHE A 107 0.86 -14.42 -8.66
N VAL A 108 1.85 -13.63 -8.31
CA VAL A 108 1.80 -12.72 -7.16
C VAL A 108 0.76 -11.63 -7.38
N ALA A 109 0.72 -11.04 -8.57
CA ALA A 109 -0.28 -10.05 -8.95
C ALA A 109 -1.70 -10.62 -8.86
N GLU A 110 -1.92 -11.81 -9.41
CA GLU A 110 -3.20 -12.51 -9.36
C GLU A 110 -3.65 -12.77 -7.92
N ARG A 111 -2.77 -13.27 -7.09
CA ARG A 111 -3.09 -13.54 -5.68
C ARG A 111 -3.45 -12.26 -4.93
N PHE A 112 -2.70 -11.18 -5.16
CA PHE A 112 -2.99 -9.89 -4.53
C PHE A 112 -4.34 -9.34 -4.97
N ILE A 113 -4.60 -9.31 -6.28
CA ILE A 113 -5.89 -8.83 -6.82
C ILE A 113 -7.05 -9.72 -6.36
N SER A 114 -6.84 -11.02 -6.29
CA SER A 114 -7.84 -11.95 -5.78
C SER A 114 -8.22 -11.64 -4.33
N ASP A 115 -7.25 -11.32 -3.48
CA ASP A 115 -7.51 -10.92 -2.09
C ASP A 115 -8.27 -9.59 -2.02
N VAL A 116 -7.92 -8.64 -2.87
CA VAL A 116 -8.64 -7.35 -2.96
C VAL A 116 -10.11 -7.58 -3.34
N ILE A 117 -10.37 -8.41 -4.34
CA ILE A 117 -11.72 -8.74 -4.79
C ILE A 117 -12.51 -9.46 -3.70
N LYS A 118 -11.88 -10.38 -3.00
CA LYS A 118 -12.52 -11.12 -1.93
C LYS A 118 -13.05 -10.21 -0.82
N ASN A 119 -12.35 -9.13 -0.54
CA ASN A 119 -12.71 -8.18 0.50
C ASN A 119 -13.62 -7.04 0.02
N HIS A 120 -13.51 -6.66 -1.25
CA HIS A 120 -14.16 -5.44 -1.77
C HIS A 120 -15.07 -5.67 -2.99
N GLY A 121 -15.16 -6.90 -3.50
CA GLY A 121 -15.91 -7.19 -4.72
C GLY A 121 -15.13 -6.86 -5.99
N LYS A 122 -15.75 -7.15 -7.14
CA LYS A 122 -15.12 -6.91 -8.45
C LYS A 122 -15.32 -5.47 -8.90
N HIS A 123 -14.24 -4.79 -9.22
CA HIS A 123 -14.22 -3.45 -9.78
C HIS A 123 -13.13 -3.36 -10.85
N PRO A 124 -13.20 -2.38 -11.76
CA PRO A 124 -12.13 -2.17 -12.72
C PRO A 124 -10.79 -1.95 -12.03
N VAL A 125 -9.72 -2.37 -12.68
CA VAL A 125 -8.36 -2.25 -12.17
C VAL A 125 -7.56 -1.32 -13.07
N SER A 126 -6.93 -0.31 -12.50
CA SER A 126 -6.00 0.57 -13.19
C SER A 126 -4.58 0.33 -12.71
N THR A 127 -3.66 0.16 -13.64
CA THR A 127 -2.24 -0.08 -13.36
C THR A 127 -1.35 0.74 -14.29
N ASP A 128 -0.06 0.78 -14.01
CA ASP A 128 0.94 1.41 -14.86
C ASP A 128 1.29 0.60 -16.13
N GLY A 129 0.70 -0.59 -16.29
CA GLY A 129 0.92 -1.43 -17.46
C GLY A 129 2.04 -2.45 -17.32
N GLY A 130 2.48 -2.74 -16.10
CA GLY A 130 3.43 -3.84 -15.86
C GLY A 130 2.95 -5.15 -16.47
N THR A 131 3.87 -5.94 -17.02
CA THR A 131 3.55 -7.14 -17.81
C THR A 131 2.83 -8.25 -17.02
N TRP A 132 2.90 -8.19 -15.71
CA TRP A 132 2.25 -9.16 -14.82
C TRP A 132 0.76 -8.88 -14.57
N TYR A 133 0.27 -7.68 -14.88
CA TYR A 133 -1.13 -7.31 -14.63
C TYR A 133 -2.14 -7.80 -15.67
N PRO A 134 -1.88 -7.71 -16.98
CA PRO A 134 -2.92 -8.02 -17.98
C PRO A 134 -3.48 -9.43 -17.85
N GLN A 135 -2.63 -10.41 -17.65
CA GLN A 135 -3.05 -11.79 -17.56
C GLN A 135 -3.76 -12.09 -16.23
N ALA A 136 -3.29 -11.50 -15.15
CA ALA A 136 -3.96 -11.62 -13.84
C ALA A 136 -5.39 -11.07 -13.90
N CYS A 137 -5.56 -9.88 -14.48
CA CYS A 137 -6.88 -9.26 -14.64
C CYS A 137 -7.78 -10.07 -15.57
N ARG A 138 -7.23 -10.61 -16.65
CA ARG A 138 -7.98 -11.48 -17.58
C ARG A 138 -8.43 -12.76 -16.89
N PHE A 139 -7.56 -13.39 -16.14
CA PHE A 139 -7.90 -14.61 -15.39
C PHE A 139 -9.01 -14.35 -14.38
N LEU A 140 -8.98 -13.24 -13.69
CA LEU A 140 -9.98 -12.84 -12.70
C LEU A 140 -11.21 -12.18 -13.31
N LYS A 141 -11.27 -12.04 -14.64
CA LYS A 141 -12.36 -11.43 -15.39
C LYS A 141 -12.65 -9.98 -14.97
N LEU A 142 -11.61 -9.19 -14.85
CA LEU A 142 -11.68 -7.78 -14.49
C LEU A 142 -11.35 -6.89 -15.69
N LYS A 143 -12.00 -5.74 -15.75
CA LYS A 143 -11.60 -4.69 -16.70
C LYS A 143 -10.28 -4.11 -16.24
N HIS A 144 -9.32 -4.04 -17.17
CA HIS A 144 -7.99 -3.52 -16.89
C HIS A 144 -7.75 -2.26 -17.71
N HIS A 145 -7.44 -1.17 -17.04
CA HIS A 145 -7.06 0.10 -17.64
C HIS A 145 -5.57 0.34 -17.36
N VAL A 146 -4.85 0.70 -18.42
CA VAL A 146 -3.45 1.09 -18.30
C VAL A 146 -3.37 2.60 -18.36
N HIS A 147 -2.74 3.21 -17.37
CA HIS A 147 -2.49 4.64 -17.37
C HIS A 147 -0.99 4.91 -17.51
N SER A 148 -0.63 6.03 -18.11
CA SER A 148 0.74 6.51 -18.10
C SER A 148 1.13 6.86 -16.65
N SER A 149 2.38 6.58 -16.29
CA SER A 149 2.92 6.79 -14.95
C SER A 149 2.53 8.15 -14.37
N PHE A 150 2.16 8.10 -13.13
CA PHE A 150 1.90 9.30 -12.33
C PHE A 150 3.13 10.19 -12.22
#